data_e2c6cf3c6181b1c262dc09331cf4dee0
#
_entry.id   e2c6cf3c6181b1c262dc09331cf4dee0
#
_cell.length_a   1.000
_cell.length_b   1.000
_cell.length_c   1.000
_cell.angle_alpha   90.00
_cell.angle_beta   90.00
_cell.angle_gamma   90.00
#
_symmetry.space_group_name_H-M   'P 1'
#
loop_
_entity.id
_entity.type
_entity.pdbx_description
1 polymer ?
#
loop_
_entity_poly.entity_id
_entity_poly.type
_entity_poly.pdbx_seq_one_letter_code
_entity_poly.pdbx_strand_id
1 'polypeptide(L)'
;MTDKEKSEIALLVEEAKQGKQLAFSKLYNKYYRLIRYVVYDILHNIDATDDVVSDSFTKAFLKIDTFVENISFETWLKTIAINNSIDYIRRTKEESKNVFVDDDDCYIQLDSTDSSPEDKVIENENVNKINEAYERLRPLYRNIIDMKVNKNLSNEQISKETDFSETQVRDTLHRARNRLKKFINS
;
A
#
# COMPACT_ATOMS: atom_id res chain seq x y z
N MET A 1 4.53 7.67 -14.94
CA MET A 1 5.66 8.48 -14.43
C MET A 1 6.70 8.56 -15.53
N THR A 2 7.06 9.76 -15.96
CA THR A 2 8.05 9.99 -17.02
C THR A 2 9.47 9.76 -16.50
N ASP A 3 10.45 9.49 -17.39
CA ASP A 3 11.86 9.30 -16.96
C ASP A 3 12.44 10.55 -16.31
N LYS A 4 11.98 11.74 -16.71
CA LYS A 4 12.33 13.01 -16.09
C LYS A 4 11.85 13.11 -14.63
N GLU A 5 10.63 12.66 -14.35
CA GLU A 5 10.09 12.62 -12.99
C GLU A 5 10.83 11.63 -12.09
N LYS A 6 11.25 10.48 -12.64
CA LYS A 6 12.05 9.49 -11.90
C LYS A 6 13.40 10.10 -11.49
N SER A 7 14.06 10.75 -12.43
CA SER A 7 15.36 11.42 -12.17
C SER A 7 15.25 12.54 -11.14
N GLU A 8 14.16 13.32 -11.17
CA GLU A 8 13.90 14.37 -10.19
C GLU A 8 13.69 13.78 -8.79
N ILE A 9 12.92 12.69 -8.67
CA ILE A 9 12.70 12.02 -7.39
C ILE A 9 13.99 11.42 -6.84
N ALA A 10 14.80 10.77 -7.69
CA ALA A 10 16.09 10.20 -7.29
C ALA A 10 17.00 11.30 -6.72
N LEU A 11 17.08 12.47 -7.38
CA LEU A 11 17.85 13.61 -6.89
C LEU A 11 17.33 14.11 -5.53
N LEU A 12 16.00 14.24 -5.36
CA LEU A 12 15.41 14.67 -4.10
C LEU A 12 15.66 13.67 -2.96
N VAL A 13 15.65 12.38 -3.26
CA VAL A 13 15.97 11.34 -2.28
C VAL A 13 17.43 11.43 -1.84
N GLU A 14 18.37 11.60 -2.78
CA GLU A 14 19.79 11.78 -2.45
C GLU A 14 20.03 13.05 -1.64
N GLU A 15 19.37 14.14 -1.97
CA GLU A 15 19.42 15.37 -1.16
C GLU A 15 18.81 15.19 0.23
N ALA A 16 17.75 14.41 0.35
CA ALA A 16 17.13 14.10 1.64
C ALA A 16 18.05 13.22 2.50
N LYS A 17 18.76 12.22 1.94
CA LYS A 17 19.79 11.43 2.63
C LYS A 17 20.92 12.33 3.17
N GLN A 18 21.24 13.43 2.49
CA GLN A 18 22.19 14.44 2.95
C GLN A 18 21.62 15.37 4.05
N GLY A 19 20.38 15.15 4.50
CA GLY A 19 19.71 15.95 5.52
C GLY A 19 19.16 17.30 5.04
N LYS A 20 19.07 17.53 3.71
CA LYS A 20 18.54 18.78 3.17
C LYS A 20 17.03 18.89 3.42
N GLN A 21 16.63 19.78 4.30
CA GLN A 21 15.25 19.97 4.74
C GLN A 21 14.30 20.35 3.60
N LEU A 22 14.80 21.06 2.58
CA LEU A 22 14.02 21.45 1.41
C LEU A 22 13.61 20.23 0.57
N ALA A 23 14.47 19.21 0.48
CA ALA A 23 14.19 17.97 -0.22
C ALA A 23 13.09 17.16 0.49
N PHE A 24 13.13 17.07 1.82
CA PHE A 24 12.05 16.48 2.61
C PHE A 24 10.71 17.17 2.36
N SER A 25 10.68 18.52 2.38
CA SER A 25 9.46 19.28 2.14
C SER A 25 8.88 19.02 0.74
N LYS A 26 9.73 18.92 -0.28
CA LYS A 26 9.30 18.62 -1.65
C LYS A 26 8.73 17.19 -1.78
N LEU A 27 9.39 16.20 -1.19
CA LEU A 27 8.91 14.82 -1.15
C LEU A 27 7.60 14.72 -0.37
N TYR A 28 7.49 15.37 0.78
CA TYR A 28 6.26 15.45 1.56
C TYR A 28 5.11 16.01 0.72
N ASN A 29 5.25 17.19 0.15
CA ASN A 29 4.21 17.85 -0.63
C ASN A 29 3.79 17.03 -1.85
N LYS A 30 4.74 16.35 -2.50
CA LYS A 30 4.46 15.50 -3.66
C LYS A 30 3.62 14.28 -3.30
N TYR A 31 3.91 13.63 -2.18
CA TYR A 31 3.31 12.34 -1.83
C TYR A 31 2.21 12.42 -0.76
N TYR A 32 2.03 13.57 -0.10
CA TYR A 32 1.07 13.72 1.01
C TYR A 32 -0.35 13.24 0.64
N ARG A 33 -0.89 13.72 -0.49
CA ARG A 33 -2.27 13.36 -0.90
C ARG A 33 -2.41 11.86 -1.16
N LEU A 34 -1.41 11.25 -1.78
CA LEU A 34 -1.39 9.84 -2.09
C LEU A 34 -1.32 8.99 -0.81
N ILE A 35 -0.42 9.34 0.09
CA ILE A 35 -0.26 8.61 1.37
C ILE A 35 -1.50 8.79 2.25
N ARG A 36 -2.06 9.99 2.32
CA ARG A 36 -3.31 10.25 3.05
C ARG A 36 -4.46 9.41 2.51
N TYR A 37 -4.58 9.27 1.19
CA TYR A 37 -5.58 8.39 0.57
C TYR A 37 -5.37 6.93 0.98
N VAL A 38 -4.14 6.43 0.87
CA VAL A 38 -3.80 5.03 1.23
C VAL A 38 -4.08 4.73 2.70
N VAL A 39 -3.74 5.64 3.61
CA VAL A 39 -3.98 5.47 5.04
C VAL A 39 -5.47 5.56 5.36
N TYR A 40 -6.18 6.52 4.77
CA TYR A 40 -7.62 6.66 4.96
C TYR A 40 -8.40 5.42 4.47
N ASP A 41 -8.00 4.85 3.34
CA ASP A 41 -8.59 3.62 2.79
C ASP A 41 -8.44 2.40 3.74
N ILE A 42 -7.49 2.46 4.68
CA ILE A 42 -7.28 1.41 5.68
C ILE A 42 -8.02 1.72 6.99
N LEU A 43 -7.97 2.97 7.44
CA LEU A 43 -8.42 3.35 8.78
C LEU A 43 -9.87 3.83 8.82
N HIS A 44 -10.39 4.40 7.71
CA HIS A 44 -11.71 5.03 7.60
C HIS A 44 -12.03 6.04 8.73
N ASN A 45 -11.00 6.63 9.32
CA ASN A 45 -11.07 7.64 10.38
C ASN A 45 -10.13 8.80 10.04
N ILE A 46 -10.67 10.03 9.97
CA ILE A 46 -9.93 11.21 9.50
C ILE A 46 -8.81 11.58 10.49
N ASP A 47 -9.11 11.63 11.78
CA ASP A 47 -8.15 12.04 12.81
C ASP A 47 -6.99 11.03 12.90
N ALA A 48 -7.32 9.74 12.96
CA ALA A 48 -6.32 8.67 12.94
C ALA A 48 -5.49 8.68 11.64
N THR A 49 -6.10 9.06 10.51
CA THR A 49 -5.41 9.15 9.23
C THR A 49 -4.32 10.22 9.26
N ASP A 50 -4.63 11.41 9.74
CA ASP A 50 -3.69 12.53 9.76
C ASP A 50 -2.51 12.24 10.71
N ASP A 51 -2.76 11.59 11.84
CA ASP A 51 -1.72 11.13 12.79
C ASP A 51 -0.80 10.08 12.13
N VAL A 52 -1.39 9.04 11.54
CA VAL A 52 -0.61 7.95 10.91
C VAL A 52 0.14 8.43 9.67
N VAL A 53 -0.39 9.39 8.92
CA VAL A 53 0.34 10.02 7.80
C VAL A 53 1.56 10.76 8.31
N SER A 54 1.42 11.57 9.35
CA SER A 54 2.53 12.32 9.96
C SER A 54 3.62 11.37 10.47
N ASP A 55 3.24 10.31 11.18
CA ASP A 55 4.14 9.26 11.65
C ASP A 55 4.84 8.54 10.51
N SER A 56 4.12 8.29 9.40
CA SER A 56 4.68 7.59 8.24
C SER A 56 5.76 8.40 7.54
N PHE A 57 5.56 9.69 7.36
CA PHE A 57 6.59 10.57 6.82
C PHE A 57 7.77 10.73 7.77
N THR A 58 7.52 10.86 9.06
CA THR A 58 8.58 10.91 10.07
C THR A 58 9.45 9.66 10.04
N LYS A 59 8.84 8.48 10.04
CA LYS A 59 9.56 7.20 9.93
C LYS A 59 10.30 7.06 8.60
N ALA A 60 9.67 7.48 7.49
CA ALA A 60 10.30 7.44 6.18
C ALA A 60 11.57 8.31 6.15
N PHE A 61 11.51 9.52 6.68
CA PHE A 61 12.67 10.41 6.71
C PHE A 61 13.76 9.94 7.65
N LEU A 62 13.41 9.35 8.80
CA LEU A 62 14.39 8.72 9.70
C LEU A 62 15.07 7.48 9.09
N LYS A 63 14.38 6.76 8.20
CA LYS A 63 14.87 5.55 7.54
C LYS A 63 15.31 5.79 6.08
N ILE A 64 15.44 7.03 5.63
CA ILE A 64 15.67 7.33 4.21
C ILE A 64 16.99 6.75 3.69
N ASP A 65 17.99 6.60 4.56
CA ASP A 65 19.28 5.97 4.22
C ASP A 65 19.12 4.48 3.88
N THR A 66 18.06 3.85 4.35
CA THR A 66 17.77 2.43 4.05
C THR A 66 17.04 2.25 2.71
N PHE A 67 16.62 3.33 2.08
CA PHE A 67 15.98 3.25 0.78
C PHE A 67 16.99 2.86 -0.31
N VAL A 68 16.67 1.79 -1.04
CA VAL A 68 17.45 1.27 -2.17
C VAL A 68 16.64 1.46 -3.45
N GLU A 69 17.30 1.91 -4.53
CA GLU A 69 16.64 2.29 -5.80
C GLU A 69 16.09 1.11 -6.65
N ASN A 70 16.05 -0.10 -6.10
CA ASN A 70 15.44 -1.27 -6.74
C ASN A 70 13.91 -1.20 -6.84
N ILE A 71 13.27 -0.35 -6.01
CA ILE A 71 11.84 -0.01 -6.05
C ILE A 71 11.63 1.49 -6.17
N SER A 72 10.42 1.93 -6.56
CA SER A 72 10.11 3.35 -6.56
C SER A 72 9.99 3.89 -5.14
N PHE A 73 10.43 5.14 -4.91
CA PHE A 73 10.25 5.82 -3.63
C PHE A 73 8.79 5.84 -3.18
N GLU A 74 7.86 5.99 -4.12
CA GLU A 74 6.42 5.89 -3.87
C GLU A 74 6.01 4.56 -3.25
N THR A 75 6.48 3.45 -3.82
CA THR A 75 6.17 2.09 -3.33
C THR A 75 6.74 1.87 -1.93
N TRP A 76 7.98 2.30 -1.71
CA TRP A 76 8.64 2.21 -0.41
C TRP A 76 7.90 3.02 0.66
N LEU A 77 7.52 4.26 0.35
CA LEU A 77 6.77 5.14 1.26
C LEU A 77 5.35 4.59 1.56
N LYS A 78 4.66 4.06 0.54
CA LYS A 78 3.36 3.38 0.73
C LYS A 78 3.48 2.19 1.68
N THR A 79 4.54 1.41 1.57
CA THR A 79 4.78 0.26 2.46
C THR A 79 4.90 0.72 3.93
N ILE A 80 5.65 1.79 4.18
CA ILE A 80 5.77 2.37 5.54
C ILE A 80 4.40 2.82 6.06
N ALA A 81 3.62 3.51 5.23
CA ALA A 81 2.31 4.02 5.61
C ALA A 81 1.30 2.89 5.91
N ILE A 82 1.29 1.84 5.10
CA ILE A 82 0.44 0.66 5.31
C ILE A 82 0.82 -0.05 6.61
N ASN A 83 2.11 -0.25 6.88
CA ASN A 83 2.57 -0.88 8.10
C ASN A 83 2.18 -0.05 9.34
N ASN A 84 2.35 1.27 9.29
CA ASN A 84 1.92 2.16 10.36
C ASN A 84 0.41 2.11 10.61
N SER A 85 -0.40 2.01 9.54
CA SER A 85 -1.85 1.87 9.67
C SER A 85 -2.23 0.56 10.36
N ILE A 86 -1.56 -0.53 10.02
CA ILE A 86 -1.78 -1.84 10.66
C ILE A 86 -1.37 -1.81 12.13
N ASP A 87 -0.22 -1.21 12.43
CA ASP A 87 0.26 -1.06 13.82
C ASP A 87 -0.66 -0.17 14.64
N TYR A 88 -1.23 0.88 14.04
CA TYR A 88 -2.25 1.71 14.67
C TYR A 88 -3.49 0.88 15.04
N ILE A 89 -4.05 0.10 14.08
CA ILE A 89 -5.19 -0.77 14.33
C ILE A 89 -4.88 -1.79 15.43
N ARG A 90 -3.68 -2.37 15.42
CA ARG A 90 -3.27 -3.36 16.42
C ARG A 90 -3.21 -2.73 17.82
N ARG A 91 -2.61 -1.56 17.96
CA ARG A 91 -2.53 -0.82 19.24
C ARG A 91 -3.91 -0.43 19.77
N THR A 92 -4.77 0.13 18.92
CA THR A 92 -6.13 0.52 19.34
C THR A 92 -6.99 -0.69 19.69
N LYS A 93 -6.80 -1.84 19.07
CA LYS A 93 -7.45 -3.10 19.45
C LYS A 93 -6.93 -3.64 20.80
N GLU A 94 -5.65 -3.50 21.07
CA GLU A 94 -5.07 -3.90 22.37
C GLU A 94 -5.57 -2.99 23.51
N GLU A 95 -5.72 -1.70 23.26
CA GLU A 95 -6.31 -0.75 24.21
C GLU A 95 -7.81 -1.00 24.40
N SER A 96 -8.50 -1.51 23.37
CA SER A 96 -9.94 -1.82 23.38
C SER A 96 -10.26 -3.24 23.89
N LYS A 97 -9.29 -4.02 24.34
CA LYS A 97 -9.46 -5.43 24.79
C LYS A 97 -10.36 -5.67 26.01
N ASN A 98 -11.14 -4.65 26.42
CA ASN A 98 -12.27 -4.85 27.34
C ASN A 98 -13.64 -5.02 26.62
N VAL A 99 -13.68 -5.08 25.28
CA VAL A 99 -14.90 -5.36 24.55
C VAL A 99 -14.58 -6.34 23.41
N PHE A 100 -15.10 -7.55 23.55
CA PHE A 100 -15.09 -8.58 22.51
C PHE A 100 -15.87 -8.09 21.29
N VAL A 101 -15.22 -7.96 20.14
CA VAL A 101 -15.89 -7.95 18.83
C VAL A 101 -15.06 -8.81 17.88
N ASP A 102 -15.68 -9.89 17.45
CA ASP A 102 -15.22 -10.74 16.35
C ASP A 102 -15.13 -9.90 15.06
N ASP A 103 -13.92 -9.79 14.51
CA ASP A 103 -13.61 -8.85 13.43
C ASP A 103 -13.36 -9.61 12.12
N ASP A 104 -14.42 -10.22 11.59
CA ASP A 104 -14.39 -10.83 10.24
C ASP A 104 -15.15 -10.02 9.18
N ASP A 105 -15.79 -8.90 9.56
CA ASP A 105 -16.64 -8.14 8.66
C ASP A 105 -16.35 -6.62 8.64
N CYS A 106 -15.25 -6.22 8.03
CA CYS A 106 -15.13 -4.86 7.49
C CYS A 106 -15.32 -4.91 5.97
N TYR A 107 -16.56 -5.03 5.54
CA TYR A 107 -16.97 -4.89 4.14
C TYR A 107 -16.98 -3.43 3.75
N ILE A 108 -16.13 -3.04 2.80
CA ILE A 108 -16.29 -1.80 2.06
C ILE A 108 -17.27 -2.10 0.93
N GLN A 109 -18.47 -1.57 1.07
CA GLN A 109 -19.44 -1.48 -0.01
C GLN A 109 -19.02 -0.30 -0.90
N LEU A 110 -18.43 -0.58 -2.05
CA LEU A 110 -18.27 0.40 -3.12
C LEU A 110 -19.50 0.31 -4.00
N ASP A 111 -20.29 1.36 -3.98
CA ASP A 111 -21.38 1.55 -4.94
C ASP A 111 -20.80 1.61 -6.35
N SER A 112 -21.21 0.65 -7.15
CA SER A 112 -20.94 0.58 -8.58
C SER A 112 -21.93 1.45 -9.32
N THR A 113 -21.46 2.46 -10.01
CA THR A 113 -22.23 3.11 -11.08
C THR A 113 -21.85 2.51 -12.42
N ASP A 114 -22.92 2.04 -13.09
CA ASP A 114 -22.98 1.46 -14.42
C ASP A 114 -22.26 2.22 -15.52
N SER A 115 -21.66 1.45 -16.44
CA SER A 115 -21.98 1.61 -17.87
C SER A 115 -21.43 0.43 -18.69
N SER A 116 -22.37 -0.30 -19.30
CA SER A 116 -22.16 -1.22 -20.42
C SER A 116 -21.84 -0.44 -21.71
N PRO A 117 -21.14 -0.98 -22.74
CA PRO A 117 -21.74 -1.96 -23.62
C PRO A 117 -20.81 -3.05 -24.21
N GLU A 118 -21.49 -4.04 -24.70
CA GLU A 118 -21.16 -5.28 -25.37
C GLU A 118 -20.04 -5.30 -26.39
N ASP A 119 -19.41 -6.52 -26.49
CA ASP A 119 -18.66 -7.10 -27.60
C ASP A 119 -17.20 -6.69 -27.83
N LYS A 120 -16.31 -7.49 -27.20
CA LYS A 120 -15.18 -8.10 -27.91
C LYS A 120 -14.43 -9.14 -27.06
N VAL A 121 -14.56 -10.40 -27.50
CA VAL A 121 -13.58 -11.49 -27.35
C VAL A 121 -13.28 -11.99 -25.93
N ILE A 122 -13.59 -13.26 -25.72
CA ILE A 122 -13.48 -14.09 -24.51
C ILE A 122 -12.13 -13.99 -23.75
N GLU A 123 -11.04 -13.61 -24.40
CA GLU A 123 -9.74 -13.37 -23.74
C GLU A 123 -9.69 -12.05 -22.94
N ASN A 124 -10.39 -11.03 -23.38
CA ASN A 124 -10.43 -9.74 -22.72
C ASN A 124 -11.32 -9.73 -21.45
N GLU A 125 -12.38 -10.52 -21.42
CA GLU A 125 -13.27 -10.59 -20.24
C GLU A 125 -12.56 -11.16 -19.00
N ASN A 126 -11.73 -12.18 -19.17
CA ASN A 126 -10.98 -12.75 -18.04
C ASN A 126 -9.92 -11.78 -17.50
N VAL A 127 -9.27 -11.02 -18.40
CA VAL A 127 -8.29 -9.99 -18.00
C VAL A 127 -8.98 -8.84 -17.28
N ASN A 128 -10.14 -8.40 -17.76
CA ASN A 128 -10.91 -7.33 -17.13
C ASN A 128 -11.42 -7.76 -15.75
N LYS A 129 -11.98 -8.96 -15.62
CA LYS A 129 -12.41 -9.51 -14.30
C LYS A 129 -11.26 -9.61 -13.31
N ILE A 130 -10.07 -10.02 -13.75
CA ILE A 130 -8.90 -10.09 -12.89
C ILE A 130 -8.46 -8.68 -12.47
N ASN A 131 -8.44 -7.71 -13.39
CA ASN A 131 -8.09 -6.33 -13.08
C ASN A 131 -9.09 -5.68 -12.12
N GLU A 132 -10.38 -5.85 -12.35
CA GLU A 132 -11.42 -5.37 -11.44
C GLU A 132 -11.29 -6.01 -10.06
N ALA A 133 -11.10 -7.32 -9.99
CA ALA A 133 -10.89 -8.02 -8.74
C ALA A 133 -9.60 -7.56 -8.02
N TYR A 134 -8.55 -7.23 -8.77
CA TYR A 134 -7.31 -6.69 -8.25
C TYR A 134 -7.50 -5.28 -7.66
N GLU A 135 -8.23 -4.42 -8.34
CA GLU A 135 -8.55 -3.07 -7.84
C GLU A 135 -9.43 -3.09 -6.57
N ARG A 136 -10.25 -4.12 -6.39
CA ARG A 136 -11.06 -4.34 -5.17
C ARG A 136 -10.25 -4.87 -3.98
N LEU A 137 -9.00 -5.28 -4.19
CA LEU A 137 -8.13 -5.71 -3.10
C LEU A 137 -7.68 -4.51 -2.24
N ARG A 138 -7.52 -4.75 -0.95
CA ARG A 138 -6.92 -3.77 -0.03
C ARG A 138 -5.51 -3.36 -0.52
N PRO A 139 -5.09 -2.11 -0.33
CA PRO A 139 -3.78 -1.62 -0.75
C PRO A 139 -2.61 -2.49 -0.30
N LEU A 140 -2.68 -3.03 0.92
CA LEU A 140 -1.69 -3.98 1.44
C LEU A 140 -1.53 -5.21 0.53
N TYR A 141 -2.64 -5.81 0.13
CA TYR A 141 -2.63 -7.01 -0.71
C TYR A 141 -2.15 -6.71 -2.12
N ARG A 142 -2.56 -5.58 -2.68
CA ARG A 142 -2.08 -5.10 -4.00
C ARG A 142 -0.57 -4.88 -3.98
N ASN A 143 -0.05 -4.18 -2.96
CA ASN A 143 1.37 -3.88 -2.84
C ASN A 143 2.23 -5.16 -2.73
N ILE A 144 1.82 -6.12 -1.89
CA ILE A 144 2.54 -7.39 -1.71
C ILE A 144 2.45 -8.27 -2.98
N ILE A 145 1.29 -8.29 -3.66
CA ILE A 145 1.13 -8.98 -4.94
C ILE A 145 2.01 -8.32 -6.01
N ASP A 146 2.04 -6.99 -6.08
CA ASP A 146 2.85 -6.25 -7.04
C ASP A 146 4.35 -6.55 -6.87
N MET A 147 4.83 -6.54 -5.64
CA MET A 147 6.20 -6.94 -5.32
C MET A 147 6.49 -8.38 -5.76
N LYS A 148 5.54 -9.30 -5.54
CA LYS A 148 5.72 -10.72 -5.86
C LYS A 148 5.61 -11.01 -7.35
N VAL A 149 4.62 -10.43 -8.04
CA VAL A 149 4.27 -10.77 -9.43
C VAL A 149 4.98 -9.84 -10.41
N ASN A 150 4.83 -8.53 -10.27
CA ASN A 150 5.35 -7.57 -11.22
C ASN A 150 6.85 -7.31 -11.06
N LYS A 151 7.34 -7.33 -9.79
CA LYS A 151 8.77 -7.16 -9.49
C LYS A 151 9.53 -8.47 -9.30
N ASN A 152 8.81 -9.61 -9.33
CA ASN A 152 9.34 -10.97 -9.20
C ASN A 152 10.24 -11.17 -7.97
N LEU A 153 9.95 -10.48 -6.85
CA LEU A 153 10.74 -10.58 -5.63
C LEU A 153 10.47 -11.88 -4.87
N SER A 154 11.50 -12.44 -4.25
CA SER A 154 11.37 -13.57 -3.33
C SER A 154 10.69 -13.10 -2.03
N ASN A 155 10.14 -14.04 -1.23
CA ASN A 155 9.54 -13.69 0.06
C ASN A 155 10.58 -13.07 1.01
N GLU A 156 11.82 -13.53 0.96
CA GLU A 156 12.96 -12.97 1.70
C GLU A 156 13.24 -11.52 1.27
N GLN A 157 13.23 -11.24 -0.04
CA GLN A 157 13.43 -9.89 -0.55
C GLN A 157 12.29 -8.95 -0.16
N ILE A 158 11.03 -9.41 -0.26
CA ILE A 158 9.87 -8.66 0.21
C ILE A 158 9.97 -8.40 1.71
N SER A 159 10.41 -9.38 2.51
CA SER A 159 10.65 -9.22 3.95
C SER A 159 11.70 -8.16 4.24
N LYS A 160 12.76 -8.06 3.45
CA LYS A 160 13.80 -7.02 3.58
C LYS A 160 13.33 -5.63 3.14
N GLU A 161 12.40 -5.57 2.19
CA GLU A 161 11.84 -4.32 1.68
C GLU A 161 10.62 -3.83 2.48
N THR A 162 10.05 -4.72 3.28
CA THR A 162 8.92 -4.43 4.16
C THR A 162 9.32 -4.77 5.60
N ASP A 163 8.66 -4.20 6.59
CA ASP A 163 8.87 -4.60 7.99
C ASP A 163 8.17 -5.93 8.33
N PHE A 164 7.78 -6.74 7.33
CA PHE A 164 7.17 -8.06 7.52
C PHE A 164 8.23 -9.15 7.63
N SER A 165 8.00 -10.11 8.53
CA SER A 165 8.72 -11.37 8.48
C SER A 165 8.33 -12.17 7.22
N GLU A 166 9.17 -13.09 6.78
CA GLU A 166 8.86 -13.97 5.64
C GLU A 166 7.55 -14.75 5.85
N THR A 167 7.26 -15.14 7.09
CA THR A 167 6.00 -15.80 7.45
C THR A 167 4.82 -14.88 7.21
N GLN A 168 4.91 -13.62 7.66
CA GLN A 168 3.86 -12.61 7.43
C GLN A 168 3.67 -12.30 5.94
N VAL A 169 4.75 -12.23 5.16
CA VAL A 169 4.68 -12.08 3.70
C VAL A 169 3.93 -13.25 3.07
N ARG A 170 4.26 -14.49 3.44
CA ARG A 170 3.60 -15.69 2.94
C ARG A 170 2.11 -15.72 3.28
N ASP A 171 1.77 -15.41 4.52
CA ASP A 171 0.38 -15.41 5.00
C ASP A 171 -0.42 -14.30 4.32
N THR A 172 0.17 -13.12 4.12
CA THR A 172 -0.46 -12.01 3.41
C THR A 172 -0.70 -12.35 1.94
N LEU A 173 0.28 -12.96 1.26
CA LEU A 173 0.11 -13.44 -0.11
C LEU A 173 -0.99 -14.51 -0.22
N HIS A 174 -1.07 -15.43 0.76
CA HIS A 174 -2.13 -16.45 0.79
C HIS A 174 -3.52 -15.81 0.93
N ARG A 175 -3.68 -14.89 1.87
CA ARG A 175 -4.94 -14.14 2.06
C ARG A 175 -5.31 -13.31 0.84
N ALA A 176 -4.34 -12.61 0.25
CA ALA A 176 -4.54 -11.82 -0.95
C ALA A 176 -5.03 -12.67 -2.14
N ARG A 177 -4.43 -13.84 -2.37
CA ARG A 177 -4.86 -14.79 -3.40
C ARG A 177 -6.28 -15.33 -3.16
N ASN A 178 -6.61 -15.64 -1.92
CA ASN A 178 -7.95 -16.13 -1.57
C ASN A 178 -9.02 -15.04 -1.79
N ARG A 179 -8.72 -13.79 -1.42
CA ARG A 179 -9.61 -12.65 -1.70
C ARG A 179 -9.78 -12.42 -3.20
N LEU A 180 -8.68 -12.43 -3.96
CA LEU A 180 -8.72 -12.29 -5.42
C LEU A 180 -9.61 -13.37 -6.06
N LYS A 181 -9.43 -14.64 -5.68
CA LYS A 181 -10.27 -15.75 -6.15
C LYS A 181 -11.75 -15.53 -5.82
N LYS A 182 -12.07 -15.04 -4.61
CA LYS A 182 -13.44 -14.75 -4.20
C LYS A 182 -14.07 -13.67 -5.10
N PHE A 183 -13.33 -12.60 -5.42
CA PHE A 183 -13.82 -11.52 -6.26
C PHE A 183 -13.96 -11.89 -7.73
N ILE A 184 -13.11 -12.80 -8.26
CA ILE A 184 -13.22 -13.30 -9.63
C ILE A 184 -14.45 -14.21 -9.78
N ASN A 185 -14.82 -14.95 -8.72
CA ASN A 185 -15.90 -15.92 -8.74
C ASN A 185 -17.26 -15.35 -8.24
N SER A 186 -17.32 -14.06 -7.88
CA SER A 186 -18.54 -13.38 -7.46
C SER A 186 -19.13 -12.54 -8.58
#